data_df291592cf41934398f49cc57b50c11d
#
_entry.id   df291592cf41934398f49cc57b50c11d
#
_cell.length_a   1.000
_cell.length_b   1.000
_cell.length_c   1.000
_cell.angle_alpha   90.00
_cell.angle_beta   90.00
_cell.angle_gamma   90.00
#
_symmetry.space_group_name_H-M   'P 1'
#
loop_
_entity.id
_entity.type
_entity.pdbx_description
1 polymer ?
#
loop_
_entity_poly.entity_id
_entity_poly.type
_entity_poly.pdbx_seq_one_letter_code
_entity_poly.pdbx_strand_id
1 'polypeptide(L)'
;MNHAEASLARLAVTHFSLPFLWRCTLYSTWEPCAMCAFTLYWANVGRVVFGASNKALMALTGGDNPQNLGIDLGIREALGRGKKGVEVVGPCEEVAGEVVEMSRAYFS
;
A
#
# COMPACT_ATOMS: atom_id res chain seq x y z
N MET A 1 14.57 0.03 -1.94
CA MET A 1 13.57 -0.57 -2.85
C MET A 1 12.96 -1.86 -2.33
N ASN A 2 13.27 -2.24 -1.12
CA ASN A 2 12.70 -3.43 -0.47
C ASN A 2 11.57 -3.05 0.48
N HIS A 3 10.50 -2.50 -0.08
CA HIS A 3 9.29 -2.28 0.69
C HIS A 3 8.66 -3.62 1.07
N ALA A 4 8.12 -3.72 2.28
CA ALA A 4 7.58 -4.98 2.79
C ALA A 4 6.49 -5.55 1.89
N GLU A 5 5.59 -4.71 1.38
CA GLU A 5 4.47 -5.12 0.54
C GLU A 5 4.98 -5.74 -0.78
N ALA A 6 5.93 -5.08 -1.43
CA ALA A 6 6.49 -5.58 -2.68
C ALA A 6 7.31 -6.84 -2.47
N SER A 7 8.09 -6.89 -1.37
CA SER A 7 8.89 -8.08 -1.02
C SER A 7 7.99 -9.28 -0.75
N LEU A 8 6.91 -9.07 -0.01
CA LEU A 8 5.94 -10.12 0.28
C LEU A 8 5.27 -10.61 -1.01
N ALA A 9 4.86 -9.70 -1.88
CA ALA A 9 4.21 -10.06 -3.13
C ALA A 9 5.14 -10.90 -4.03
N ARG A 10 6.40 -10.49 -4.16
CA ARG A 10 7.38 -11.24 -4.96
C ARG A 10 7.62 -12.63 -4.40
N LEU A 11 7.68 -12.75 -3.08
CA LEU A 11 7.85 -14.06 -2.44
C LEU A 11 6.61 -14.93 -2.62
N ALA A 12 5.43 -14.35 -2.47
CA ALA A 12 4.17 -15.07 -2.55
C ALA A 12 3.95 -15.71 -3.92
N VAL A 13 4.31 -15.03 -5.02
CA VAL A 13 4.11 -15.59 -6.36
C VAL A 13 4.98 -16.79 -6.63
N THR A 14 6.05 -17.01 -5.84
CA THR A 14 6.90 -18.21 -5.98
C THR A 14 6.33 -19.41 -5.22
N HIS A 15 5.38 -19.20 -4.30
CA HIS A 15 4.85 -20.25 -3.43
C HIS A 15 3.36 -20.56 -3.64
N PHE A 16 2.61 -19.62 -4.21
CA PHE A 16 1.16 -19.76 -4.34
C PHE A 16 0.72 -19.50 -5.77
N SER A 17 -0.37 -20.15 -6.18
CA SER A 17 -0.93 -19.97 -7.52
C SER A 17 -1.64 -18.62 -7.66
N LEU A 18 -1.78 -18.15 -8.90
CA LEU A 18 -2.49 -16.90 -9.16
C LEU A 18 -3.96 -16.95 -8.73
N PRO A 19 -4.73 -18.03 -8.97
CA PRO A 19 -6.09 -18.11 -8.45
C PRO A 19 -6.17 -18.06 -6.93
N PHE A 20 -5.20 -18.64 -6.23
CA PHE A 20 -5.15 -18.56 -4.78
C PHE A 20 -4.90 -17.14 -4.32
N LEU A 21 -3.92 -16.45 -4.94
CA LEU A 21 -3.56 -15.08 -4.58
C LEU A 21 -4.71 -14.10 -4.84
N TRP A 22 -5.52 -14.37 -5.86
CA TRP A 22 -6.71 -13.55 -6.12
C TRP A 22 -7.69 -13.55 -4.95
N ARG A 23 -7.71 -14.61 -4.15
CA ARG A 23 -8.56 -14.71 -2.96
C ARG A 23 -7.88 -14.22 -1.69
N CYS A 24 -6.64 -13.78 -1.78
CA CYS A 24 -5.89 -13.28 -0.64
C CYS A 24 -6.12 -11.79 -0.44
N THR A 25 -5.95 -11.36 0.81
CA THR A 25 -6.00 -9.95 1.19
C THR A 25 -4.66 -9.55 1.79
N LEU A 26 -4.11 -8.44 1.32
CA LEU A 26 -2.95 -7.82 1.95
C LEU A 26 -3.43 -6.76 2.93
N TYR A 27 -2.94 -6.83 4.15
CA TYR A 27 -3.19 -5.80 5.15
C TYR A 27 -1.91 -4.99 5.35
N SER A 28 -2.02 -3.68 5.30
CA SER A 28 -0.88 -2.77 5.46
C SER A 28 -1.25 -1.63 6.41
N THR A 29 -0.28 -1.19 7.23
CA THR A 29 -0.51 -0.05 8.12
C THR A 29 -0.64 1.24 7.32
N TRP A 30 0.23 1.44 6.34
CA TRP A 30 0.17 2.57 5.43
C TRP A 30 -0.31 2.14 4.05
N GLU A 31 -0.94 3.06 3.34
CA GLU A 31 -1.32 2.82 1.95
C GLU A 31 -0.08 2.44 1.15
N PRO A 32 -0.09 1.30 0.42
CA PRO A 32 1.04 0.94 -0.43
C PRO A 32 1.32 2.02 -1.47
N CYS A 33 2.60 2.34 -1.66
CA CYS A 33 3.01 3.31 -2.67
C CYS A 33 2.74 2.77 -4.09
N ALA A 34 2.92 3.61 -5.10
CA ALA A 34 2.66 3.21 -6.48
C ALA A 34 3.46 1.97 -6.91
N MET A 35 4.74 1.90 -6.52
CA MET A 35 5.57 0.74 -6.83
C MET A 35 5.00 -0.54 -6.23
N CYS A 36 4.63 -0.50 -4.95
CA CYS A 36 4.06 -1.66 -4.27
C CYS A 36 2.67 -1.99 -4.81
N ALA A 37 1.86 -0.97 -5.12
CA ALA A 37 0.53 -1.16 -5.69
C ALA A 37 0.61 -1.93 -7.01
N PHE A 38 1.51 -1.55 -7.91
CA PHE A 38 1.66 -2.25 -9.17
C PHE A 38 2.25 -3.64 -9.00
N THR A 39 3.16 -3.81 -8.04
CA THR A 39 3.68 -5.15 -7.72
C THR A 39 2.56 -6.07 -7.24
N LEU A 40 1.68 -5.57 -6.36
CA LEU A 40 0.53 -6.32 -5.88
C LEU A 40 -0.45 -6.67 -7.00
N TYR A 41 -0.66 -5.72 -7.91
CA TYR A 41 -1.52 -5.94 -9.07
C TYR A 41 -1.02 -7.10 -9.93
N TRP A 42 0.26 -7.08 -10.27
CA TRP A 42 0.84 -8.12 -11.11
C TRP A 42 1.06 -9.44 -10.37
N ALA A 43 1.16 -9.40 -9.04
CA ALA A 43 1.17 -10.61 -8.21
C ALA A 43 -0.21 -11.24 -8.08
N ASN A 44 -1.25 -10.58 -8.58
CA ASN A 44 -2.64 -11.05 -8.58
C ASN A 44 -3.29 -11.07 -7.19
N VAL A 45 -2.84 -10.21 -6.29
CA VAL A 45 -3.50 -10.06 -4.98
C VAL A 45 -4.84 -9.36 -5.21
N GLY A 46 -5.92 -9.99 -4.77
CA GLY A 46 -7.27 -9.54 -5.13
C GLY A 46 -7.85 -8.45 -4.24
N ARG A 47 -7.28 -8.25 -3.06
CA ARG A 47 -7.79 -7.26 -2.12
C ARG A 47 -6.66 -6.66 -1.30
N VAL A 48 -6.71 -5.34 -1.10
CA VAL A 48 -5.75 -4.61 -0.29
C VAL A 48 -6.50 -3.75 0.72
N VAL A 49 -6.12 -3.87 1.99
CA VAL A 49 -6.70 -3.10 3.10
C VAL A 49 -5.56 -2.32 3.78
N PHE A 50 -5.74 -1.03 3.96
CA PHE A 50 -4.71 -0.22 4.62
C PHE A 50 -5.31 0.71 5.68
N GLY A 51 -4.49 1.07 6.68
CA GLY A 51 -4.91 1.90 7.81
C GLY A 51 -4.90 3.37 7.47
N ALA A 52 -3.74 3.95 7.16
CA ALA A 52 -3.57 5.38 6.90
C ALA A 52 -3.19 5.62 5.45
N SER A 53 -3.70 6.73 4.90
CA SER A 53 -3.49 7.06 3.49
C SER A 53 -2.08 7.61 3.22
N ASN A 54 -1.68 7.53 1.96
CA ASN A 54 -0.42 8.10 1.50
C ASN A 54 -0.40 9.62 1.69
N LYS A 55 -1.55 10.28 1.55
CA LYS A 55 -1.67 11.71 1.82
C LYS A 55 -1.35 12.04 3.28
N ALA A 56 -1.79 11.21 4.22
CA ALA A 56 -1.48 11.38 5.64
C ALA A 56 0.02 11.23 5.90
N LEU A 57 0.68 10.29 5.20
CA LEU A 57 2.13 10.13 5.32
C LEU A 57 2.86 11.36 4.77
N MET A 58 2.45 11.87 3.63
CA MET A 58 3.05 13.06 3.03
C MET A 58 2.88 14.29 3.92
N ALA A 59 1.72 14.41 4.58
CA ALA A 59 1.50 15.49 5.54
C ALA A 59 2.41 15.38 6.75
N LEU A 60 2.72 14.16 7.18
CA LEU A 60 3.60 13.91 8.33
C LEU A 60 5.06 14.18 8.01
N THR A 61 5.54 13.75 6.83
CA THR A 61 6.94 13.88 6.44
C THR A 61 7.25 15.21 5.76
N GLY A 62 6.22 15.94 5.33
CA GLY A 62 6.39 17.10 4.45
C GLY A 62 6.60 16.66 3.01
N GLY A 63 5.83 17.21 2.08
CA GLY A 63 5.88 16.80 0.67
C GLY A 63 7.22 17.07 -0.01
N ASP A 64 8.06 17.92 0.61
CA ASP A 64 9.35 18.34 0.06
C ASP A 64 10.53 17.68 0.73
N ASN A 65 10.30 16.63 1.53
CA ASN A 65 11.39 15.93 2.20
C ASN A 65 12.30 15.27 1.15
N PRO A 66 13.57 15.70 1.02
CA PRO A 66 14.44 15.18 -0.05
C PRO A 66 14.75 13.68 0.08
N GLN A 67 14.54 13.11 1.27
CA GLN A 67 14.75 11.67 1.48
C GLN A 67 13.50 10.85 1.16
N ASN A 68 12.37 11.51 0.97
CA ASN A 68 11.11 10.83 0.72
C ASN A 68 10.19 11.69 -0.15
N LEU A 69 10.65 11.97 -1.37
CA LEU A 69 9.84 12.66 -2.34
C LEU A 69 8.76 11.71 -2.84
N GLY A 70 7.54 11.91 -2.37
CA GLY A 70 6.42 11.05 -2.70
C GLY A 70 5.85 11.30 -4.07
N ILE A 71 5.19 10.30 -4.61
CA ILE A 71 4.38 10.42 -5.82
C ILE A 71 2.93 10.54 -5.37
N ASP A 72 2.24 11.59 -5.81
CA ASP A 72 0.83 11.79 -5.45
C ASP A 72 -0.06 10.92 -6.34
N LEU A 73 -0.01 9.62 -6.11
CA LEU A 73 -0.84 8.65 -6.80
C LEU A 73 -1.31 7.61 -5.79
N GLY A 74 -2.59 7.68 -5.42
CA GLY A 74 -3.19 6.74 -4.48
C GLY A 74 -3.38 5.37 -5.10
N ILE A 75 -3.37 4.34 -4.26
CA ILE A 75 -3.53 2.95 -4.70
C ILE A 75 -4.86 2.72 -5.41
N ARG A 76 -5.94 3.34 -4.92
CA ARG A 76 -7.27 3.17 -5.53
C ARG A 76 -7.29 3.70 -6.95
N GLU A 77 -6.67 4.86 -7.19
CA GLU A 77 -6.57 5.42 -8.53
C GLU A 77 -5.67 4.57 -9.41
N ALA A 78 -4.51 4.15 -8.90
CA ALA A 78 -3.55 3.35 -9.64
C ALA A 78 -4.17 2.03 -10.10
N LEU A 79 -4.76 1.28 -9.18
CA LEU A 79 -5.34 -0.03 -9.47
C LEU A 79 -6.68 0.07 -10.18
N GLY A 80 -7.38 1.19 -10.03
CA GLY A 80 -8.64 1.43 -10.72
C GLY A 80 -8.50 1.53 -12.23
N ARG A 81 -7.31 1.83 -12.73
CA ARG A 81 -7.03 1.84 -14.17
C ARG A 81 -6.78 0.45 -14.73
N GLY A 82 -6.57 -0.55 -13.86
CA GLY A 82 -6.43 -1.93 -14.27
C GLY A 82 -7.77 -2.60 -14.52
N LYS A 83 -7.74 -3.75 -15.20
CA LYS A 83 -8.94 -4.48 -15.58
C LYS A 83 -9.26 -5.65 -14.66
N LYS A 84 -8.48 -5.86 -13.61
CA LYS A 84 -8.67 -7.00 -12.71
C LYS A 84 -9.78 -6.82 -11.67
N GLY A 85 -10.14 -5.58 -11.36
CA GLY A 85 -11.13 -5.31 -10.33
C GLY A 85 -10.64 -5.58 -8.91
N VAL A 86 -9.38 -5.23 -8.64
CA VAL A 86 -8.81 -5.39 -7.29
C VAL A 86 -9.60 -4.53 -6.31
N GLU A 87 -10.00 -5.13 -5.20
CA GLU A 87 -10.72 -4.41 -4.15
C GLU A 87 -9.72 -3.65 -3.26
N VAL A 88 -9.95 -2.36 -3.09
CA VAL A 88 -9.12 -1.50 -2.24
C VAL A 88 -9.99 -0.95 -1.12
N VAL A 89 -9.60 -1.23 0.13
CA VAL A 89 -10.33 -0.79 1.32
C VAL A 89 -9.41 0.07 2.17
N GLY A 90 -9.79 1.30 2.40
CA GLY A 90 -9.05 2.25 3.23
C GLY A 90 -9.20 3.69 2.73
N PRO A 91 -8.71 4.64 3.50
CA PRO A 91 -8.13 4.46 4.82
C PRO A 91 -9.14 3.96 5.84
N CYS A 92 -8.68 3.17 6.82
CA CYS A 92 -9.51 2.70 7.91
C CYS A 92 -9.39 3.69 9.06
N GLU A 93 -10.36 4.56 9.20
CA GLU A 93 -10.29 5.69 10.12
C GLU A 93 -10.13 5.27 11.58
N GLU A 94 -10.63 4.09 11.93
CA GLU A 94 -10.53 3.57 13.29
C GLU A 94 -9.06 3.38 13.72
N VAL A 95 -8.17 3.10 12.78
CA VAL A 95 -6.76 2.85 13.08
C VAL A 95 -5.82 3.88 12.46
N ALA A 96 -6.30 4.70 11.53
CA ALA A 96 -5.46 5.66 10.82
C ALA A 96 -4.76 6.62 11.78
N GLY A 97 -5.49 7.11 12.79
CA GLY A 97 -4.92 8.01 13.80
C GLY A 97 -3.78 7.36 14.59
N GLU A 98 -3.94 6.11 14.96
CA GLU A 98 -2.90 5.37 15.68
C GLU A 98 -1.67 5.15 14.81
N VAL A 99 -1.87 4.83 13.54
CA VAL A 99 -0.76 4.65 12.59
C VAL A 99 0.03 5.94 12.44
N VAL A 100 -0.65 7.07 12.30
CA VAL A 100 -0.02 8.38 12.19
C VAL A 100 0.77 8.71 13.46
N GLU A 101 0.19 8.49 14.64
CA GLU A 101 0.85 8.79 15.91
C GLU A 101 2.08 7.93 16.14
N MET A 102 2.01 6.63 15.83
CA MET A 102 3.16 5.74 15.94
C MET A 102 4.30 6.17 15.01
N SER A 103 3.95 6.61 13.82
CA SER A 103 4.93 7.01 12.81
C SER A 103 5.48 8.41 13.07
N ARG A 104 4.73 9.27 13.74
CA ARG A 104 5.17 10.63 14.06
C ARG A 104 6.47 10.65 14.83
N ALA A 105 6.61 9.76 15.82
CA ALA A 105 7.84 9.67 16.59
C ALA A 105 9.04 9.24 15.73
N TYR A 106 8.79 8.40 14.73
CA TYR A 106 9.83 7.91 13.82
C TYR A 106 10.31 9.00 12.86
N PHE A 107 9.39 9.85 12.38
CA PHE A 107 9.70 10.88 11.39
C PHE A 107 9.99 12.26 12.00
N SER A 108 9.85 12.42 13.30
CA SER A 108 10.09 13.71 13.97
C SER A 108 11.57 14.04 14.17
#